data_cefb34d96895eff13f8c4fd8693c1f34
#
_entry.id   cefb34d96895eff13f8c4fd8693c1f34
#
_cell.length_a   1.000
_cell.length_b   1.000
_cell.length_c   1.000
_cell.angle_alpha   90.00
_cell.angle_beta   90.00
_cell.angle_gamma   90.00
#
_symmetry.space_group_name_H-M   'P 1'
#
loop_
_entity.id
_entity.type
_entity.pdbx_description
1 polymer ?
#
loop_
_entity_poly.entity_id
_entity_poly.type
_entity_poly.pdbx_seq_one_letter_code
_entity_poly.pdbx_strand_id
1 'polypeptide(L)'
;AMEYREFRMEAEEHRFRHFLEVFAPNAPGQDTPADIPRFVNDCIARTLAGVTRSARPIFLKIPYFGPAAMEQLVHYDPSLVAGILGGPAGTHHDAFRMLWEAKKYGARAALFGRKINQAENQLMFVEVLRAVADGDLLPDEAVRDYHGRLQTAGTQPHRSLEDDLKLTQL
;
A
#
# COMPACT_ATOMS: atom_id res chain seq x y z
N ALA A 1 21.44 -5.07 1.27
CA ALA A 1 21.53 -5.03 2.74
C ALA A 1 22.68 -4.13 3.22
N MET A 2 23.88 -4.16 2.59
CA MET A 2 25.00 -3.30 2.99
C MET A 2 24.70 -1.82 2.76
N GLU A 3 24.30 -1.43 1.56
CA GLU A 3 23.95 -0.05 1.21
C GLU A 3 22.87 0.55 2.14
N TYR A 4 21.84 -0.23 2.48
CA TYR A 4 20.84 0.24 3.44
C TYR A 4 21.41 0.42 4.85
N ARG A 5 22.37 -0.40 5.25
CA ARG A 5 23.06 -0.24 6.54
C ARG A 5 23.85 1.06 6.58
N GLU A 6 24.61 1.35 5.53
CA GLU A 6 25.40 2.60 5.40
C GLU A 6 24.49 3.83 5.42
N PHE A 7 23.44 3.83 4.59
CA PHE A 7 22.42 4.88 4.59
C PHE A 7 21.80 5.10 5.99
N ARG A 8 21.44 4.01 6.68
CA ARG A 8 20.83 4.08 8.00
C ARG A 8 21.77 4.67 9.05
N MET A 9 23.07 4.32 9.01
CA MET A 9 24.08 4.88 9.91
C MET A 9 24.24 6.39 9.69
N GLU A 10 24.33 6.82 8.46
CA GLU A 10 24.39 8.25 8.09
C GLU A 10 23.10 8.98 8.49
N ALA A 11 21.93 8.40 8.24
CA ALA A 11 20.64 8.96 8.65
C ALA A 11 20.54 9.12 10.17
N GLU A 12 21.07 8.17 10.96
CA GLU A 12 21.10 8.23 12.42
C GLU A 12 22.05 9.34 12.91
N GLU A 13 23.23 9.46 12.33
CA GLU A 13 24.21 10.53 12.62
C GLU A 13 23.60 11.91 12.41
N HIS A 14 22.89 12.09 11.30
CA HIS A 14 22.22 13.35 10.96
C HIS A 14 20.83 13.52 11.57
N ARG A 15 20.39 12.58 12.43
CA ARG A 15 19.04 12.55 13.03
C ARG A 15 17.92 12.61 12.00
N PHE A 16 18.15 12.04 10.83
CA PHE A 16 17.21 11.99 9.74
C PHE A 16 16.30 10.74 9.85
N ARG A 17 15.00 10.96 9.81
CA ARG A 17 14.02 9.87 9.84
C ARG A 17 13.65 9.49 8.41
N HIS A 18 13.56 8.20 8.16
CA HIS A 18 13.29 7.66 6.83
C HIS A 18 12.20 6.59 6.86
N PHE A 19 11.64 6.30 5.73
CA PHE A 19 10.86 5.09 5.49
C PHE A 19 11.64 4.16 4.56
N LEU A 20 11.30 2.88 4.58
CA LEU A 20 11.91 1.89 3.70
C LEU A 20 10.89 1.42 2.67
N GLU A 21 11.18 1.69 1.40
CA GLU A 21 10.40 1.19 0.28
C GLU A 21 11.01 -0.12 -0.24
N VAL A 22 10.19 -1.16 -0.36
CA VAL A 22 10.60 -2.46 -0.84
C VAL A 22 9.68 -2.87 -1.99
N PHE A 23 10.29 -3.25 -3.12
CA PHE A 23 9.59 -3.73 -4.29
C PHE A 23 9.69 -5.24 -4.43
N ALA A 24 8.73 -5.82 -5.15
CA ALA A 24 8.89 -7.18 -5.65
C ALA A 24 10.04 -7.24 -6.66
N PRO A 25 10.74 -8.37 -6.79
CA PRO A 25 11.68 -8.60 -7.88
C PRO A 25 10.98 -8.37 -9.23
N ASN A 26 11.55 -7.50 -10.06
CA ASN A 26 10.98 -7.11 -11.36
C ASN A 26 11.87 -7.50 -12.55
N ALA A 27 13.01 -8.11 -12.30
CA ALA A 27 13.90 -8.62 -13.33
C ALA A 27 13.55 -10.10 -13.61
N PRO A 28 13.01 -10.45 -14.78
CA PRO A 28 12.79 -11.86 -15.12
C PRO A 28 14.15 -12.55 -15.26
N GLY A 29 14.35 -13.61 -14.50
CA GLY A 29 15.58 -14.40 -14.51
C GLY A 29 15.33 -15.80 -14.00
N GLN A 30 16.30 -16.69 -14.19
CA GLN A 30 16.23 -18.08 -13.70
C GLN A 30 16.15 -18.18 -12.17
N ASP A 31 16.54 -17.12 -11.46
CA ASP A 31 16.59 -17.07 -9.99
C ASP A 31 15.39 -16.33 -9.37
N THR A 32 14.30 -16.12 -10.14
CA THR A 32 13.10 -15.50 -9.57
C THR A 32 12.48 -16.45 -8.53
N PRO A 33 12.30 -16.02 -7.25
CA PRO A 33 11.72 -16.87 -6.23
C PRO A 33 10.32 -17.37 -6.61
N ALA A 34 10.04 -18.65 -6.36
CA ALA A 34 8.73 -19.23 -6.63
C ALA A 34 7.62 -18.61 -5.75
N ASP A 35 7.97 -18.19 -4.53
CA ASP A 35 7.09 -17.52 -3.57
C ASP A 35 7.61 -16.10 -3.30
N ILE A 36 7.20 -15.15 -4.15
CA ILE A 36 7.60 -13.75 -4.05
C ILE A 36 7.15 -13.11 -2.72
N PRO A 37 5.91 -13.28 -2.25
CA PRO A 37 5.45 -12.73 -0.97
C PRO A 37 6.35 -13.13 0.21
N ARG A 38 6.62 -14.41 0.33
CA ARG A 38 7.50 -14.95 1.37
C ARG A 38 8.92 -14.44 1.24
N PHE A 39 9.46 -14.43 0.03
CA PHE A 39 10.81 -13.92 -0.23
C PHE A 39 10.96 -12.46 0.19
N VAL A 40 9.99 -11.61 -0.14
CA VAL A 40 10.00 -10.18 0.24
C VAL A 40 9.93 -10.02 1.75
N ASN A 41 9.05 -10.76 2.43
CA ASN A 41 8.95 -10.74 3.89
C ASN A 41 10.26 -11.19 4.55
N ASP A 42 10.87 -12.26 4.07
CA ASP A 42 12.16 -12.76 4.56
C ASP A 42 13.28 -11.72 4.35
N CYS A 43 13.30 -11.04 3.22
CA CYS A 43 14.25 -9.96 2.96
C CYS A 43 14.07 -8.77 3.91
N ILE A 44 12.83 -8.37 4.18
CA ILE A 44 12.51 -7.32 5.15
C ILE A 44 12.99 -7.73 6.54
N ALA A 45 12.62 -8.93 6.99
CA ALA A 45 13.00 -9.45 8.29
C ALA A 45 14.53 -9.48 8.48
N ARG A 46 15.28 -10.00 7.51
CA ARG A 46 16.75 -10.03 7.53
C ARG A 46 17.38 -8.63 7.50
N THR A 47 16.80 -7.70 6.72
CA THR A 47 17.30 -6.33 6.61
C THR A 47 17.14 -5.56 7.91
N LEU A 48 16.09 -5.85 8.66
CA LEU A 48 15.76 -5.17 9.92
C LEU A 48 16.22 -5.95 11.17
N ALA A 49 16.74 -7.17 11.01
CA ALA A 49 17.27 -7.96 12.11
C ALA A 49 18.42 -7.21 12.82
N GLY A 50 18.32 -7.09 14.14
CA GLY A 50 19.33 -6.40 14.97
C GLY A 50 19.36 -4.88 14.84
N VAL A 51 18.46 -4.28 14.04
CA VAL A 51 18.34 -2.82 13.97
C VAL A 51 17.59 -2.31 15.21
N THR A 52 18.22 -1.36 15.93
CA THR A 52 17.61 -0.75 17.11
C THR A 52 16.36 0.06 16.75
N ARG A 53 15.46 0.26 17.70
CA ARG A 53 14.22 0.99 17.50
C ARG A 53 14.43 2.42 16.98
N SER A 54 15.46 3.09 17.46
CA SER A 54 15.82 4.47 17.05
C SER A 54 16.26 4.57 15.60
N ALA A 55 16.90 3.50 15.07
CA ALA A 55 17.44 3.46 13.73
C ALA A 55 16.51 2.77 12.70
N ARG A 56 15.32 2.33 13.13
CA ARG A 56 14.34 1.70 12.24
C ARG A 56 13.61 2.71 11.36
N PRO A 57 13.16 2.28 10.18
CA PRO A 57 12.27 3.12 9.37
C PRO A 57 10.97 3.42 10.14
N ILE A 58 10.42 4.61 9.93
CA ILE A 58 9.15 5.03 10.56
C ILE A 58 7.96 4.20 10.04
N PHE A 59 8.04 3.75 8.80
CA PHE A 59 7.12 2.79 8.19
C PHE A 59 7.78 2.06 7.01
N LEU A 60 7.21 0.95 6.63
CA LEU A 60 7.52 0.25 5.40
C LEU A 60 6.54 0.68 4.30
N LYS A 61 7.02 0.80 3.07
CA LYS A 61 6.19 0.99 1.88
C LYS A 61 6.39 -0.21 0.97
N ILE A 62 5.40 -1.10 0.93
CA ILE A 62 5.52 -2.43 0.30
C ILE A 62 4.33 -2.74 -0.61
N PRO A 63 4.48 -3.61 -1.62
CA PRO A 63 3.34 -4.16 -2.33
C PRO A 63 2.42 -4.94 -1.40
N TYR A 64 1.13 -4.88 -1.65
CA TYR A 64 0.18 -5.75 -0.97
C TYR A 64 0.12 -7.11 -1.69
N PHE A 65 0.56 -8.15 -1.02
CA PHE A 65 0.60 -9.52 -1.54
C PHE A 65 -0.52 -10.41 -0.98
N GLY A 66 -1.58 -9.79 -0.49
CA GLY A 66 -2.71 -10.50 0.09
C GLY A 66 -2.60 -10.70 1.61
N PRO A 67 -3.66 -11.30 2.19
CA PRO A 67 -3.85 -11.42 3.63
C PRO A 67 -2.71 -12.13 4.35
N ALA A 68 -2.36 -13.32 3.89
CA ALA A 68 -1.39 -14.19 4.57
C ALA A 68 0.00 -13.54 4.68
N ALA A 69 0.46 -12.88 3.61
CA ALA A 69 1.76 -12.21 3.61
C ALA A 69 1.76 -10.98 4.53
N MET A 70 0.66 -10.23 4.56
CA MET A 70 0.52 -9.07 5.44
C MET A 70 0.50 -9.49 6.90
N GLU A 71 -0.32 -10.49 7.26
CA GLU A 71 -0.37 -11.02 8.63
C GLU A 71 0.97 -11.57 9.09
N GLN A 72 1.66 -12.33 8.24
CA GLN A 72 2.99 -12.86 8.55
C GLN A 72 3.98 -11.74 8.90
N LEU A 73 4.00 -10.66 8.11
CA LEU A 73 4.91 -9.54 8.34
C LEU A 73 4.58 -8.80 9.65
N VAL A 74 3.31 -8.51 9.89
CA VAL A 74 2.85 -7.79 11.09
C VAL A 74 3.05 -8.62 12.36
N HIS A 75 2.85 -9.94 12.30
CA HIS A 75 3.12 -10.82 13.43
C HIS A 75 4.61 -11.00 13.73
N TYR A 76 5.47 -10.94 12.69
CA TYR A 76 6.92 -10.99 12.90
C TYR A 76 7.41 -9.86 13.80
N ASP A 77 6.95 -8.64 13.58
CA ASP A 77 7.28 -7.49 14.42
C ASP A 77 6.12 -6.48 14.49
N PRO A 78 5.30 -6.54 15.56
CA PRO A 78 4.17 -5.63 15.73
C PRO A 78 4.55 -4.14 15.86
N SER A 79 5.83 -3.83 16.05
CA SER A 79 6.33 -2.45 16.09
C SER A 79 6.53 -1.85 14.69
N LEU A 80 6.59 -2.68 13.64
CA LEU A 80 6.68 -2.21 12.26
C LEU A 80 5.34 -1.62 11.81
N VAL A 81 5.40 -0.44 11.22
CA VAL A 81 4.26 0.16 10.55
C VAL A 81 4.28 -0.30 9.09
N ALA A 82 3.51 -1.34 8.77
CA ALA A 82 3.36 -1.76 7.39
C ALA A 82 2.48 -0.77 6.63
N GLY A 83 3.01 -0.20 5.56
CA GLY A 83 2.31 0.67 4.63
C GLY A 83 2.29 0.05 3.25
N ILE A 84 1.14 0.11 2.57
CA ILE A 84 0.98 -0.46 1.23
C ILE A 84 1.22 0.57 0.13
N LEU A 85 1.76 0.11 -0.99
CA LEU A 85 1.74 0.83 -2.27
C LEU A 85 0.31 0.87 -2.81
N GLY A 86 -0.07 1.96 -3.45
CA GLY A 86 -1.40 2.13 -4.07
C GLY A 86 -1.67 1.26 -5.30
N GLY A 87 -0.78 0.35 -5.65
CA GLY A 87 -0.92 -0.57 -6.78
C GLY A 87 -0.92 0.09 -8.17
N PRO A 88 -1.06 -0.72 -9.22
CA PRO A 88 -1.21 -0.24 -10.59
C PRO A 88 -2.60 0.38 -10.83
N ALA A 89 -2.78 0.97 -12.00
CA ALA A 89 -4.04 1.58 -12.41
C ALA A 89 -5.09 0.50 -12.72
N GLY A 90 -5.95 0.22 -11.76
CA GLY A 90 -7.15 -0.59 -11.91
C GLY A 90 -8.42 0.27 -11.83
N THR A 91 -9.53 -0.35 -11.47
CA THR A 91 -10.78 0.35 -11.14
C THR A 91 -10.64 1.08 -9.79
N HIS A 92 -11.62 1.93 -9.46
CA HIS A 92 -11.68 2.49 -8.10
C HIS A 92 -11.99 1.40 -7.08
N HIS A 93 -12.78 0.39 -7.47
CA HIS A 93 -13.03 -0.77 -6.62
C HIS A 93 -11.75 -1.52 -6.24
N ASP A 94 -10.82 -1.74 -7.18
CA ASP A 94 -9.53 -2.36 -6.87
C ASP A 94 -8.77 -1.58 -5.79
N ALA A 95 -8.75 -0.25 -5.89
CA ALA A 95 -8.06 0.58 -4.92
C ALA A 95 -8.71 0.54 -3.53
N PHE A 96 -10.04 0.67 -3.46
CA PHE A 96 -10.78 0.64 -2.20
C PHE A 96 -10.73 -0.74 -1.55
N ARG A 97 -10.85 -1.81 -2.35
CA ARG A 97 -10.76 -3.19 -1.88
C ARG A 97 -9.38 -3.49 -1.30
N MET A 98 -8.33 -3.13 -2.01
CA MET A 98 -6.95 -3.32 -1.54
C MET A 98 -6.70 -2.58 -0.23
N LEU A 99 -7.14 -1.31 -0.11
CA LEU A 99 -7.01 -0.52 1.10
C LEU A 99 -7.74 -1.17 2.29
N TRP A 100 -9.00 -1.53 2.08
CA TRP A 100 -9.85 -2.17 3.09
C TRP A 100 -9.26 -3.49 3.57
N GLU A 101 -8.85 -4.32 2.63
CA GLU A 101 -8.29 -5.63 2.94
C GLU A 101 -6.94 -5.51 3.64
N ALA A 102 -6.03 -4.68 3.14
CA ALA A 102 -4.72 -4.46 3.77
C ALA A 102 -4.87 -3.97 5.22
N LYS A 103 -5.78 -3.03 5.48
CA LYS A 103 -6.09 -2.58 6.85
C LYS A 103 -6.58 -3.72 7.73
N LYS A 104 -7.51 -4.52 7.22
CA LYS A 104 -8.07 -5.68 7.95
C LYS A 104 -6.99 -6.65 8.42
N TYR A 105 -5.94 -6.83 7.63
CA TYR A 105 -4.83 -7.74 7.90
C TYR A 105 -3.58 -7.06 8.46
N GLY A 106 -3.71 -5.83 8.94
CA GLY A 106 -2.72 -5.20 9.81
C GLY A 106 -1.87 -4.08 9.17
N ALA A 107 -2.12 -3.70 7.92
CA ALA A 107 -1.52 -2.50 7.37
C ALA A 107 -2.02 -1.24 8.12
N ARG A 108 -1.12 -0.29 8.35
CA ARG A 108 -1.40 0.92 9.13
C ARG A 108 -1.18 2.21 8.34
N ALA A 109 -0.70 2.11 7.12
CA ALA A 109 -0.53 3.21 6.18
C ALA A 109 -0.84 2.75 4.75
N ALA A 110 -1.25 3.67 3.90
CA ALA A 110 -1.44 3.43 2.48
C ALA A 110 -0.95 4.66 1.69
N LEU A 111 -0.15 4.41 0.67
CA LEU A 111 0.52 5.46 -0.10
C LEU A 111 0.09 5.38 -1.56
N PHE A 112 -0.96 6.13 -1.88
CA PHE A 112 -1.47 6.25 -3.23
C PHE A 112 -0.88 7.50 -3.91
N GLY A 113 -0.19 7.33 -5.03
CA GLY A 113 0.33 8.42 -5.85
C GLY A 113 -0.45 8.53 -7.15
N ARG A 114 -0.12 7.68 -8.11
CA ARG A 114 -0.69 7.72 -9.46
C ARG A 114 -2.23 7.63 -9.47
N LYS A 115 -2.82 6.79 -8.63
CA LYS A 115 -4.27 6.62 -8.57
C LYS A 115 -4.99 7.91 -8.14
N ILE A 116 -4.42 8.64 -7.17
CA ILE A 116 -4.95 9.95 -6.76
C ILE A 116 -4.76 10.97 -7.89
N ASN A 117 -3.55 11.04 -8.48
CA ASN A 117 -3.26 12.00 -9.54
C ASN A 117 -4.11 11.82 -10.80
N GLN A 118 -4.55 10.59 -11.06
CA GLN A 118 -5.37 10.21 -12.21
C GLN A 118 -6.87 10.18 -11.90
N ALA A 119 -7.27 10.43 -10.66
CA ALA A 119 -8.68 10.48 -10.29
C ALA A 119 -9.38 11.71 -10.92
N GLU A 120 -10.64 11.58 -11.26
CA GLU A 120 -11.48 12.62 -11.85
C GLU A 120 -11.58 13.85 -10.94
N ASN A 121 -11.62 13.60 -9.63
CA ASN A 121 -11.52 14.61 -8.60
C ASN A 121 -10.67 14.08 -7.45
N GLN A 122 -9.46 14.59 -7.33
CA GLN A 122 -8.45 14.11 -6.39
C GLN A 122 -8.89 14.24 -4.92
N LEU A 123 -9.50 15.38 -4.56
CA LEU A 123 -9.93 15.62 -3.19
C LEU A 123 -11.06 14.68 -2.78
N MET A 124 -12.08 14.54 -3.62
CA MET A 124 -13.20 13.61 -3.38
C MET A 124 -12.68 12.16 -3.29
N PHE A 125 -11.74 11.78 -4.15
CA PHE A 125 -11.17 10.45 -4.11
C PHE A 125 -10.40 10.17 -2.80
N VAL A 126 -9.64 11.14 -2.32
CA VAL A 126 -8.93 11.04 -1.03
C VAL A 126 -9.91 10.98 0.14
N GLU A 127 -10.99 11.75 0.12
CA GLU A 127 -12.04 11.69 1.14
C GLU A 127 -12.69 10.31 1.21
N VAL A 128 -13.00 9.72 0.05
CA VAL A 128 -13.58 8.37 -0.02
C VAL A 128 -12.57 7.29 0.41
N LEU A 129 -11.29 7.40 -0.02
CA LEU A 129 -10.22 6.54 0.50
C LEU A 129 -10.14 6.61 2.03
N ARG A 130 -10.30 7.81 2.58
CA ARG A 130 -10.27 8.00 4.03
C ARG A 130 -11.45 7.31 4.71
N ALA A 131 -12.65 7.46 4.18
CA ALA A 131 -13.85 6.79 4.71
C ALA A 131 -13.72 5.26 4.70
N VAL A 132 -13.12 4.69 3.64
CA VAL A 132 -12.79 3.26 3.60
C VAL A 132 -11.73 2.91 4.67
N ALA A 133 -10.70 3.74 4.81
CA ALA A 133 -9.66 3.53 5.81
C ALA A 133 -10.20 3.64 7.25
N ASP A 134 -11.18 4.47 7.50
CA ASP A 134 -11.81 4.60 8.82
C ASP A 134 -12.84 3.49 9.10
N GLY A 135 -13.32 2.82 8.03
CA GLY A 135 -14.30 1.74 8.12
C GLY A 135 -15.75 2.22 8.00
N ASP A 136 -15.93 3.46 7.55
CA ASP A 136 -17.24 4.08 7.36
C ASP A 136 -17.93 3.59 6.08
N LEU A 137 -17.15 3.16 5.08
CA LEU A 137 -17.64 2.63 3.80
C LEU A 137 -16.99 1.29 3.46
N LEU A 138 -17.79 0.37 2.95
CA LEU A 138 -17.29 -0.83 2.28
C LEU A 138 -16.79 -0.48 0.86
N PRO A 139 -15.91 -1.29 0.26
CA PRO A 139 -15.30 -0.98 -1.03
C PRO A 139 -16.28 -0.68 -2.17
N ASP A 140 -17.35 -1.46 -2.29
CA ASP A 140 -18.38 -1.27 -3.31
C ASP A 140 -19.27 -0.05 -3.02
N GLU A 141 -19.56 0.23 -1.76
CA GLU A 141 -20.25 1.46 -1.32
C GLU A 141 -19.40 2.68 -1.63
N ALA A 142 -18.10 2.61 -1.43
CA ALA A 142 -17.16 3.68 -1.73
C ALA A 142 -17.12 4.03 -3.22
N VAL A 143 -17.19 3.04 -4.11
CA VAL A 143 -17.31 3.30 -5.57
C VAL A 143 -18.59 4.06 -5.87
N ARG A 144 -19.73 3.64 -5.31
CA ARG A 144 -21.03 4.29 -5.50
C ARG A 144 -21.04 5.72 -4.95
N ASP A 145 -20.47 5.92 -3.77
CA ASP A 145 -20.35 7.24 -3.14
C ASP A 145 -19.50 8.17 -4.00
N TYR A 146 -18.34 7.70 -4.48
CA TYR A 146 -17.47 8.49 -5.34
C TYR A 146 -18.17 8.91 -6.63
N HIS A 147 -18.85 7.98 -7.33
CA HIS A 147 -19.64 8.28 -8.53
C HIS A 147 -20.78 9.27 -8.25
N GLY A 148 -21.48 9.13 -7.12
CA GLY A 148 -22.52 10.08 -6.70
C GLY A 148 -21.98 11.49 -6.48
N ARG A 149 -20.82 11.61 -5.87
CA ARG A 149 -20.12 12.90 -5.67
C ARG A 149 -19.68 13.52 -7.00
N LEU A 150 -19.13 12.72 -7.92
CA LEU A 150 -18.77 13.19 -9.26
C LEU A 150 -19.99 13.71 -10.02
N GLN A 151 -21.10 12.98 -9.98
CA GLN A 151 -22.35 13.39 -10.62
C GLN A 151 -22.87 14.72 -10.03
N THR A 152 -22.84 14.88 -8.71
CA THR A 152 -23.26 16.10 -8.03
C THR A 152 -22.38 17.30 -8.43
N ALA A 153 -21.09 17.05 -8.64
CA ALA A 153 -20.12 18.06 -9.07
C ALA A 153 -20.14 18.32 -10.58
N GLY A 154 -20.95 17.60 -11.35
CA GLY A 154 -20.97 17.70 -12.82
C GLY A 154 -19.68 17.17 -13.49
N THR A 155 -18.92 16.35 -12.79
CA THR A 155 -17.67 15.74 -13.32
C THR A 155 -17.99 14.41 -13.97
N GLN A 156 -17.54 14.23 -15.21
CA GLN A 156 -17.74 12.98 -15.95
C GLN A 156 -16.80 11.89 -15.44
N PRO A 157 -17.30 10.72 -14.98
CA PRO A 157 -16.47 9.59 -14.65
C PRO A 157 -15.70 9.04 -15.85
N HIS A 158 -14.49 8.55 -15.65
CA HIS A 158 -13.68 7.89 -16.69
C HIS A 158 -14.26 6.53 -17.11
N ARG A 159 -15.03 5.89 -16.22
CA ARG A 159 -15.69 4.59 -16.45
C ARG A 159 -17.16 4.66 -16.05
N SER A 160 -17.98 3.77 -16.60
CA SER A 160 -19.32 3.55 -16.07
C SER A 160 -19.25 3.02 -14.64
N LEU A 161 -20.29 3.25 -13.84
CA LEU A 161 -20.37 2.69 -12.48
C LEU A 161 -20.26 1.17 -12.50
N GLU A 162 -20.88 0.52 -13.48
CA GLU A 162 -20.83 -0.95 -13.64
C GLU A 162 -19.41 -1.45 -13.89
N ASP A 163 -18.64 -0.77 -14.76
CA ASP A 163 -17.26 -1.16 -15.07
C ASP A 163 -16.31 -0.86 -13.90
N ASP A 164 -16.57 0.20 -13.15
CA ASP A 164 -15.73 0.62 -12.04
C ASP A 164 -15.98 -0.22 -10.76
N LEU A 165 -17.12 -0.91 -10.70
CA LEU A 165 -17.42 -1.92 -9.68
C LEU A 165 -16.76 -3.28 -9.94
N LYS A 166 -16.18 -3.50 -11.12
CA LYS A 166 -15.47 -4.75 -11.45
C LYS A 166 -14.11 -4.78 -10.76
N LEU A 167 -13.77 -5.91 -10.15
CA LEU A 167 -12.42 -6.16 -9.68
C LEU A 167 -11.58 -6.67 -10.85
N THR A 168 -10.45 -6.03 -11.10
CA THR A 168 -9.55 -6.36 -12.22
C THR A 168 -8.15 -6.77 -11.77
N GLN A 169 -7.83 -6.56 -10.49
CA GLN A 169 -6.49 -6.74 -9.94
C GLN A 169 -6.53 -7.27 -8.49
N LEU A 170 -7.02 -8.49 -8.33
CA LEU A 170 -6.90 -9.24 -7.07
C LEU A 170 -6.43 -10.66 -7.35
#